data_bf64aa12682d146baad9144c0ea1e17e
#
_entry.id   bf64aa12682d146baad9144c0ea1e17e
#
_cell.length_a   1.000
_cell.length_b   1.000
_cell.length_c   1.000
_cell.angle_alpha   90.00
_cell.angle_beta   90.00
_cell.angle_gamma   90.00
#
_symmetry.space_group_name_H-M   'P 1'
#
loop_
_entity.id
_entity.type
_entity.pdbx_description
1 polymer ?
#
loop_
_entity_poly.entity_id
_entity_poly.type
_entity_poly.pdbx_seq_one_letter_code
_entity_poly.pdbx_strand_id
1 'polypeptide(L)'
;MGDELAGGSSMNRREPRRAMLRGALAIGVGLPLLDLCARAIPVASAQGDPKSQRPQNGDRFVFRTGEQTGKVITVADIPVGGPPVPAFPMDPSGVVRDGSRLNQLLLVRLASTDLSEETRGRSADGVVAYSGVCTHTGCDITLWKAESIRFRCPCHESEFDPKDAGRVVGGPAPRRLPRVPVKVVDGVPVAAAGFLGRPGFQPT
;
A
#
# COMPACT_ATOMS: atom_id res chain seq x y z
N MET A 1 40.91 9.68 52.92
CA MET A 1 40.90 11.16 52.91
C MET A 1 39.70 11.51 52.07
N GLY A 2 38.66 11.75 52.62
CA GLY A 2 38.03 12.78 53.51
C GLY A 2 36.95 13.38 52.67
N ASP A 3 35.88 13.40 53.02
CA ASP A 3 34.86 13.84 53.96
C ASP A 3 33.72 14.48 53.18
N GLU A 4 32.46 13.99 53.34
CA GLU A 4 31.42 14.49 54.28
C GLU A 4 30.94 15.91 53.95
N LEU A 5 29.69 16.25 53.86
CA LEU A 5 28.53 16.30 54.72
C LEU A 5 27.37 16.89 53.93
N ALA A 6 26.16 16.39 53.90
CA ALA A 6 25.09 16.47 54.88
C ALA A 6 24.32 17.80 54.92
N GLY A 7 23.03 17.66 54.95
CA GLY A 7 22.01 18.59 55.44
C GLY A 7 20.96 18.94 54.40
N GLY A 8 19.70 18.82 54.60
CA GLY A 8 18.86 18.64 55.73
C GLY A 8 17.48 19.16 55.37
N SER A 9 16.49 18.32 55.57
CA SER A 9 15.20 18.57 56.21
C SER A 9 14.47 19.90 55.97
N SER A 10 13.23 19.84 55.51
CA SER A 10 12.13 20.38 56.29
C SER A 10 10.75 19.96 55.78
N MET A 11 10.08 19.16 56.57
CA MET A 11 8.65 18.93 56.52
C MET A 11 7.90 20.23 56.80
N ASN A 12 6.80 20.51 56.12
CA ASN A 12 5.73 21.28 56.73
C ASN A 12 4.36 20.71 56.35
N ARG A 13 3.84 19.97 57.32
CA ARG A 13 2.43 19.55 57.43
C ARG A 13 1.61 20.74 57.89
N ARG A 14 0.53 21.07 57.23
CA ARG A 14 -0.62 21.74 57.85
C ARG A 14 -1.93 21.27 57.22
N GLU A 15 -2.62 20.39 57.86
CA GLU A 15 -4.07 20.31 57.98
C GLU A 15 -4.45 20.91 59.38
N PRO A 16 -5.71 21.12 59.69
CA PRO A 16 -7.01 21.13 59.00
C PRO A 16 -7.85 22.37 59.37
N ARG A 17 -8.95 22.65 58.72
CA ARG A 17 -10.09 23.25 59.40
C ARG A 17 -11.42 22.83 58.78
N ARG A 18 -12.15 22.00 59.56
CA ARG A 18 -13.57 21.74 59.40
C ARG A 18 -14.36 23.06 59.57
N ALA A 19 -15.33 23.30 58.75
CA ALA A 19 -16.48 24.13 59.05
C ALA A 19 -17.74 23.45 58.52
N MET A 20 -18.52 22.97 59.46
CA MET A 20 -19.93 22.68 59.27
C MET A 20 -20.71 23.98 59.05
N LEU A 21 -21.73 23.99 58.22
CA LEU A 21 -23.08 24.32 58.68
C LEU A 21 -24.09 24.56 57.51
N ARG A 22 -25.20 23.87 57.72
CA ARG A 22 -26.59 24.28 57.53
C ARG A 22 -27.19 24.29 56.13
N GLY A 23 -28.07 23.40 55.99
CA GLY A 23 -29.25 23.17 55.28
C GLY A 23 -30.05 24.34 54.72
N ALA A 24 -30.49 24.13 53.51
CA ALA A 24 -31.68 24.77 52.98
C ALA A 24 -32.40 23.75 52.12
N LEU A 25 -33.57 23.40 52.55
CA LEU A 25 -34.58 22.63 51.82
C LEU A 25 -35.09 23.55 50.71
N ALA A 26 -34.83 23.19 49.45
CA ALA A 26 -35.47 23.77 48.30
C ALA A 26 -36.21 22.65 47.55
N ILE A 27 -37.52 22.73 47.62
CA ILE A 27 -38.47 21.98 46.80
C ILE A 27 -38.30 22.50 45.36
N GLY A 28 -37.65 21.76 44.51
CA GLY A 28 -37.46 22.08 43.08
C GLY A 28 -38.21 21.10 42.22
N VAL A 29 -39.17 21.62 41.53
CA VAL A 29 -40.01 21.02 40.50
C VAL A 29 -39.17 20.18 39.54
N GLY A 30 -39.52 18.92 39.41
CA GLY A 30 -38.89 18.00 38.46
C GLY A 30 -39.20 18.41 37.01
N LEU A 31 -38.19 18.89 36.32
CA LEU A 31 -38.18 18.89 34.85
C LEU A 31 -37.66 17.53 34.36
N PRO A 32 -38.35 16.88 33.42
CA PRO A 32 -37.81 15.68 32.84
C PRO A 32 -36.56 16.06 32.03
N LEU A 33 -35.40 15.58 32.45
CA LEU A 33 -34.21 15.53 31.64
C LEU A 33 -34.55 14.70 30.41
N LEU A 34 -34.84 15.38 29.29
CA LEU A 34 -34.79 14.80 27.96
C LEU A 34 -33.38 14.30 27.76
N ASP A 35 -33.23 12.98 27.95
CA ASP A 35 -32.05 12.23 27.61
C ASP A 35 -31.86 12.35 26.07
N LEU A 36 -31.19 13.43 25.70
CA LEU A 36 -30.75 13.65 24.32
C LEU A 36 -29.61 12.66 24.07
N CYS A 37 -29.98 11.39 23.87
CA CYS A 37 -29.08 10.40 23.28
C CYS A 37 -28.56 11.01 21.99
N ALA A 38 -27.44 11.69 22.05
CA ALA A 38 -26.64 12.07 20.91
C ALA A 38 -26.28 10.77 20.19
N ARG A 39 -27.19 10.30 19.30
CA ARG A 39 -26.83 9.31 18.30
C ARG A 39 -25.67 9.88 17.56
N ALA A 40 -24.45 9.43 17.89
CA ALA A 40 -23.27 9.62 17.07
C ALA A 40 -23.64 9.04 15.70
N ILE A 41 -24.03 9.89 14.76
CA ILE A 41 -24.14 9.53 13.36
C ILE A 41 -22.71 9.13 12.98
N PRO A 42 -22.46 7.85 12.60
CA PRO A 42 -21.15 7.50 12.11
C PRO A 42 -20.92 8.40 10.89
N VAL A 43 -19.96 9.31 11.00
CA VAL A 43 -19.45 10.02 9.83
C VAL A 43 -18.83 8.94 8.98
N ALA A 44 -19.58 8.47 7.97
CA ALA A 44 -19.04 7.64 6.92
C ALA A 44 -17.93 8.49 6.28
N SER A 45 -16.69 8.19 6.65
CA SER A 45 -15.54 8.72 5.93
C SER A 45 -15.82 8.42 4.47
N ALA A 46 -15.82 9.45 3.63
CA ALA A 46 -15.93 9.31 2.18
C ALA A 46 -14.66 8.58 1.70
N GLN A 47 -14.62 7.27 1.93
CA GLN A 47 -13.64 6.40 1.34
C GLN A 47 -13.98 6.38 -0.14
N GLY A 48 -13.07 6.93 -0.95
CA GLY A 48 -13.25 6.94 -2.41
C GLY A 48 -13.55 5.52 -2.91
N ASP A 49 -14.15 5.42 -4.09
CA ASP A 49 -14.53 4.16 -4.71
C ASP A 49 -13.45 3.08 -4.50
N PRO A 50 -13.77 1.94 -3.85
CA PRO A 50 -12.81 0.87 -3.57
C PRO A 50 -12.10 0.36 -4.82
N LYS A 51 -12.76 0.40 -5.98
CA LYS A 51 -12.18 0.04 -7.27
C LYS A 51 -11.06 0.97 -7.72
N SER A 52 -11.10 2.22 -7.31
CA SER A 52 -10.09 3.24 -7.66
C SER A 52 -8.93 3.32 -6.67
N GLN A 53 -9.02 2.65 -5.53
CA GLN A 53 -7.94 2.60 -4.54
C GLN A 53 -6.69 1.94 -5.12
N ARG A 54 -5.52 2.42 -4.70
CA ARG A 54 -4.23 1.83 -5.08
C ARG A 54 -4.04 0.46 -4.45
N PRO A 55 -3.14 -0.39 -5.04
CA PRO A 55 -2.78 -1.67 -4.44
C PRO A 55 -2.39 -1.51 -2.97
N GLN A 56 -2.82 -2.44 -2.15
CA GLN A 56 -2.56 -2.45 -0.71
C GLN A 56 -1.99 -3.81 -0.27
N ASN A 57 -1.39 -3.84 0.93
CA ASN A 57 -0.97 -5.09 1.51
C ASN A 57 -2.15 -6.06 1.65
N GLY A 58 -1.96 -7.29 1.18
CA GLY A 58 -2.98 -8.34 1.19
C GLY A 58 -3.78 -8.44 -0.11
N ASP A 59 -3.67 -7.49 -1.04
CA ASP A 59 -4.33 -7.62 -2.34
C ASP A 59 -3.73 -8.79 -3.13
N ARG A 60 -4.59 -9.64 -3.69
CA ARG A 60 -4.22 -10.66 -4.68
C ARG A 60 -4.20 -10.04 -6.06
N PHE A 61 -3.64 -10.73 -7.03
CA PHE A 61 -3.63 -10.28 -8.41
C PHE A 61 -4.58 -11.15 -9.25
N VAL A 62 -5.36 -10.50 -10.13
CA VAL A 62 -6.28 -11.17 -11.05
C VAL A 62 -5.90 -10.85 -12.49
N PHE A 63 -6.15 -11.78 -13.40
CA PHE A 63 -5.92 -11.56 -14.83
C PHE A 63 -6.74 -10.37 -15.32
N ARG A 64 -6.08 -9.45 -16.03
CA ARG A 64 -6.71 -8.27 -16.62
C ARG A 64 -7.32 -8.55 -17.99
N THR A 65 -6.79 -9.51 -18.73
CA THR A 65 -7.14 -9.78 -20.14
C THR A 65 -7.16 -11.27 -20.41
N GLY A 66 -7.81 -11.66 -21.52
CA GLY A 66 -7.93 -13.03 -21.96
C GLY A 66 -9.09 -13.81 -21.33
N GLU A 67 -9.15 -15.09 -21.57
CA GLU A 67 -10.25 -15.97 -21.10
C GLU A 67 -10.29 -16.16 -19.58
N GLN A 68 -9.19 -15.85 -18.90
CA GLN A 68 -9.09 -15.95 -17.45
C GLN A 68 -9.35 -14.62 -16.72
N THR A 69 -9.80 -13.58 -17.43
CA THR A 69 -10.06 -12.26 -16.82
C THR A 69 -10.86 -12.39 -15.52
N GLY A 70 -10.37 -11.73 -14.47
CA GLY A 70 -10.96 -11.75 -13.13
C GLY A 70 -10.60 -12.95 -12.26
N LYS A 71 -9.98 -14.01 -12.81
CA LYS A 71 -9.49 -15.14 -12.00
C LYS A 71 -8.19 -14.76 -11.29
N VAL A 72 -8.02 -15.31 -10.09
CA VAL A 72 -6.78 -15.12 -9.30
C VAL A 72 -5.61 -15.77 -10.02
N ILE A 73 -4.51 -15.02 -10.11
CA ILE A 73 -3.25 -15.49 -10.69
C ILE A 73 -2.49 -16.29 -9.62
N THR A 74 -2.01 -17.47 -9.98
CA THR A 74 -1.08 -18.27 -9.17
C THR A 74 0.35 -18.12 -9.69
N VAL A 75 1.34 -18.52 -8.90
CA VAL A 75 2.75 -18.53 -9.35
C VAL A 75 2.94 -19.42 -10.58
N ALA A 76 2.15 -20.51 -10.69
CA ALA A 76 2.20 -21.43 -11.83
C ALA A 76 1.70 -20.81 -13.15
N ASP A 77 0.81 -19.82 -13.06
CA ASP A 77 0.27 -19.12 -14.23
C ASP A 77 1.27 -18.11 -14.83
N ILE A 78 2.38 -17.82 -14.14
CA ILE A 78 3.37 -16.85 -14.58
C ILE A 78 4.56 -17.59 -15.15
N PRO A 79 4.76 -17.56 -16.49
CA PRO A 79 5.87 -18.29 -17.13
C PRO A 79 7.22 -17.68 -16.70
N VAL A 80 8.18 -18.58 -16.46
CA VAL A 80 9.56 -18.17 -16.14
C VAL A 80 10.19 -17.53 -17.37
N GLY A 81 10.76 -16.34 -17.21
CA GLY A 81 11.35 -15.57 -18.31
C GLY A 81 10.32 -14.76 -19.12
N GLY A 82 9.05 -14.79 -18.76
CA GLY A 82 7.97 -14.08 -19.45
C GLY A 82 7.31 -14.90 -20.56
N PRO A 83 6.35 -14.35 -21.29
CA PRO A 83 5.93 -12.93 -21.26
C PRO A 83 5.24 -12.54 -19.93
N PRO A 84 5.19 -11.23 -19.63
CA PRO A 84 4.50 -10.75 -18.44
C PRO A 84 3.00 -11.03 -18.50
N VAL A 85 2.42 -11.29 -17.33
CA VAL A 85 0.97 -11.48 -17.15
C VAL A 85 0.34 -10.14 -16.77
N PRO A 86 -0.56 -9.56 -17.58
CA PRO A 86 -1.29 -8.34 -17.24
C PRO A 86 -2.29 -8.61 -16.12
N ALA A 87 -2.28 -7.75 -15.09
CA ALA A 87 -3.08 -7.95 -13.88
C ALA A 87 -3.71 -6.67 -13.35
N PHE A 88 -4.75 -6.85 -12.52
CA PHE A 88 -5.23 -5.87 -11.56
C PHE A 88 -5.10 -6.41 -10.13
N PRO A 89 -4.92 -5.54 -9.13
CA PRO A 89 -5.05 -5.94 -7.74
C PRO A 89 -6.51 -6.22 -7.39
N MET A 90 -6.75 -7.15 -6.49
CA MET A 90 -8.06 -7.47 -5.93
C MET A 90 -7.94 -7.56 -4.42
N ASP A 91 -8.76 -6.82 -3.70
CA ASP A 91 -8.72 -6.83 -2.24
C ASP A 91 -9.19 -8.17 -1.63
N PRO A 92 -8.98 -8.39 -0.33
CA PRO A 92 -9.41 -9.63 0.31
C PRO A 92 -10.91 -9.87 0.28
N SER A 93 -11.75 -8.83 0.10
CA SER A 93 -13.21 -8.95 -0.03
C SER A 93 -13.66 -9.34 -1.43
N GLY A 94 -12.73 -9.35 -2.42
CA GLY A 94 -13.00 -9.72 -3.81
C GLY A 94 -13.26 -8.52 -4.73
N VAL A 95 -13.09 -7.29 -4.26
CA VAL A 95 -13.24 -6.10 -5.11
C VAL A 95 -11.98 -5.93 -5.95
N VAL A 96 -12.13 -6.03 -7.27
CA VAL A 96 -11.05 -5.76 -8.22
C VAL A 96 -10.83 -4.25 -8.31
N ARG A 97 -9.57 -3.81 -8.16
CA ARG A 97 -9.19 -2.39 -8.21
C ARG A 97 -8.97 -1.91 -9.65
N ASP A 98 -9.98 -2.06 -10.50
CA ASP A 98 -9.97 -1.74 -11.93
C ASP A 98 -10.51 -0.33 -12.26
N GLY A 99 -11.01 0.40 -11.26
CA GLY A 99 -11.55 1.75 -11.42
C GLY A 99 -10.50 2.82 -11.77
N SER A 100 -9.21 2.47 -11.76
CA SER A 100 -8.14 3.34 -12.21
C SER A 100 -7.15 2.58 -13.09
N ARG A 101 -6.91 3.08 -14.32
CA ARG A 101 -5.89 2.49 -15.20
C ARG A 101 -4.48 2.50 -14.59
N LEU A 102 -4.22 3.38 -13.63
CA LEU A 102 -2.94 3.43 -12.91
C LEU A 102 -2.75 2.25 -11.94
N ASN A 103 -3.75 1.39 -11.78
CA ASN A 103 -3.66 0.15 -11.01
C ASN A 103 -3.26 -1.06 -11.87
N GLN A 104 -3.09 -0.86 -13.19
CA GLN A 104 -2.59 -1.90 -14.07
C GLN A 104 -1.20 -2.36 -13.67
N LEU A 105 -1.02 -3.67 -13.63
CA LEU A 105 0.23 -4.33 -13.27
C LEU A 105 0.67 -5.28 -14.37
N LEU A 106 1.97 -5.51 -14.43
CA LEU A 106 2.64 -6.54 -15.21
C LEU A 106 3.40 -7.43 -14.24
N LEU A 107 2.97 -8.67 -14.12
CA LEU A 107 3.67 -9.69 -13.33
C LEU A 107 4.60 -10.47 -14.25
N VAL A 108 5.85 -10.65 -13.83
CA VAL A 108 6.78 -11.53 -14.52
C VAL A 108 7.53 -12.38 -13.50
N ARG A 109 7.84 -13.62 -13.86
CA ARG A 109 8.61 -14.53 -13.03
C ARG A 109 9.99 -14.71 -13.63
N LEU A 110 11.02 -14.44 -12.83
CA LEU A 110 12.41 -14.49 -13.23
C LEU A 110 13.20 -15.40 -12.27
N ALA A 111 14.35 -15.90 -12.73
CA ALA A 111 15.24 -16.61 -11.84
C ALA A 111 15.74 -15.65 -10.74
N SER A 112 15.69 -16.06 -9.48
CA SER A 112 16.08 -15.22 -8.35
C SER A 112 17.55 -14.81 -8.42
N THR A 113 18.40 -15.62 -9.09
CA THR A 113 19.82 -15.32 -9.35
C THR A 113 20.02 -14.13 -10.27
N ASP A 114 19.05 -13.84 -11.16
CA ASP A 114 19.12 -12.75 -12.13
C ASP A 114 18.64 -11.42 -11.56
N LEU A 115 18.01 -11.44 -10.38
CA LEU A 115 17.45 -10.27 -9.74
C LEU A 115 18.54 -9.51 -8.99
N SER A 116 18.57 -8.17 -9.13
CA SER A 116 19.35 -7.31 -8.25
C SER A 116 18.90 -7.51 -6.79
N GLU A 117 19.76 -7.21 -5.83
CA GLU A 117 19.44 -7.30 -4.41
C GLU A 117 18.17 -6.51 -4.05
N GLU A 118 18.05 -5.30 -4.60
CA GLU A 118 16.89 -4.44 -4.41
C GLU A 118 15.59 -5.10 -4.93
N THR A 119 15.65 -5.76 -6.08
CA THR A 119 14.50 -6.45 -6.66
C THR A 119 14.17 -7.72 -5.89
N ARG A 120 15.20 -8.50 -5.55
CA ARG A 120 15.05 -9.75 -4.80
C ARG A 120 14.36 -9.53 -3.45
N GLY A 121 14.73 -8.48 -2.72
CA GLY A 121 14.12 -8.12 -1.45
C GLY A 121 12.64 -7.68 -1.56
N ARG A 122 12.09 -7.58 -2.77
CA ARG A 122 10.70 -7.17 -3.05
C ARG A 122 9.95 -8.18 -3.91
N SER A 123 10.53 -9.33 -4.15
CA SER A 123 9.99 -10.44 -4.93
C SER A 123 9.78 -11.67 -4.06
N ALA A 124 8.96 -12.60 -4.52
CA ALA A 124 8.80 -13.92 -3.92
C ALA A 124 8.67 -14.96 -5.03
N ASP A 125 9.32 -16.10 -4.90
CA ASP A 125 9.38 -17.19 -5.91
C ASP A 125 9.78 -16.69 -7.32
N GLY A 126 10.59 -15.62 -7.37
CA GLY A 126 10.99 -14.96 -8.60
C GLY A 126 9.92 -14.05 -9.21
N VAL A 127 8.72 -13.95 -8.62
CA VAL A 127 7.65 -13.10 -9.11
C VAL A 127 7.92 -11.65 -8.71
N VAL A 128 7.89 -10.75 -9.70
CA VAL A 128 7.97 -9.30 -9.56
C VAL A 128 6.75 -8.64 -10.21
N ALA A 129 6.24 -7.57 -9.63
CA ALA A 129 5.06 -6.85 -10.09
C ALA A 129 5.39 -5.38 -10.35
N TYR A 130 5.21 -4.93 -11.58
CA TYR A 130 5.48 -3.57 -12.01
C TYR A 130 4.22 -2.88 -12.52
N SER A 131 4.19 -1.54 -12.47
CA SER A 131 3.15 -0.76 -13.11
C SER A 131 3.08 -1.08 -14.61
N GLY A 132 1.88 -1.32 -15.13
CA GLY A 132 1.63 -1.44 -16.58
C GLY A 132 1.59 -0.09 -17.30
N VAL A 133 1.87 1.03 -16.61
CA VAL A 133 1.76 2.39 -17.13
C VAL A 133 3.13 3.06 -17.17
N CYS A 134 3.54 3.47 -18.38
CA CYS A 134 4.83 4.10 -18.65
C CYS A 134 4.97 5.43 -17.89
N THR A 135 6.18 5.68 -17.39
CA THR A 135 6.50 6.91 -16.63
C THR A 135 6.84 8.12 -17.52
N HIS A 136 6.93 7.93 -18.85
CA HIS A 136 7.15 9.04 -19.80
C HIS A 136 5.88 9.88 -19.96
N THR A 137 4.90 9.39 -20.71
CA THR A 137 3.64 10.10 -21.01
C THR A 137 2.40 9.31 -20.57
N GLY A 138 2.60 8.23 -19.83
CA GLY A 138 1.50 7.44 -19.27
C GLY A 138 0.88 6.42 -20.23
N CYS A 139 1.53 6.04 -21.35
CA CYS A 139 1.05 4.96 -22.21
C CYS A 139 1.06 3.61 -21.50
N ASP A 140 0.19 2.69 -21.94
CA ASP A 140 0.23 1.30 -21.49
C ASP A 140 1.48 0.61 -22.05
N ILE A 141 2.16 -0.15 -21.19
CA ILE A 141 3.30 -0.97 -21.59
C ILE A 141 2.75 -2.33 -22.05
N THR A 142 2.91 -2.62 -23.32
CA THR A 142 2.33 -3.81 -23.95
C THR A 142 3.36 -4.70 -24.66
N LEU A 143 4.59 -4.22 -24.81
CA LEU A 143 5.63 -4.96 -25.51
C LEU A 143 6.60 -5.61 -24.52
N TRP A 144 7.00 -6.82 -24.85
CA TRP A 144 7.99 -7.61 -24.14
C TRP A 144 9.14 -8.02 -25.07
N LYS A 145 10.36 -7.72 -24.68
CA LYS A 145 11.58 -8.13 -25.38
C LYS A 145 12.17 -9.35 -24.68
N ALA A 146 11.83 -10.54 -25.19
CA ALA A 146 12.20 -11.80 -24.56
C ALA A 146 13.73 -11.99 -24.49
N GLU A 147 14.46 -11.64 -25.55
CA GLU A 147 15.91 -11.82 -25.64
C GLU A 147 16.68 -11.02 -24.59
N SER A 148 16.16 -9.84 -24.22
CA SER A 148 16.81 -8.96 -23.25
C SER A 148 16.07 -8.91 -21.91
N ILE A 149 14.92 -9.58 -21.77
CA ILE A 149 14.08 -9.57 -20.57
C ILE A 149 13.71 -8.13 -20.19
N ARG A 150 12.95 -7.44 -21.06
CA ARG A 150 12.60 -6.02 -20.84
C ARG A 150 11.16 -5.71 -21.18
N PHE A 151 10.56 -4.85 -20.38
CA PHE A 151 9.33 -4.16 -20.75
C PHE A 151 9.67 -3.05 -21.73
N ARG A 152 8.85 -2.88 -22.78
CA ARG A 152 8.98 -1.77 -23.75
C ARG A 152 7.64 -1.08 -23.93
N CYS A 153 7.66 0.24 -23.84
CA CYS A 153 6.51 1.08 -24.14
C CYS A 153 6.39 1.31 -25.64
N PRO A 154 5.21 1.05 -26.27
CA PRO A 154 5.07 1.19 -27.72
C PRO A 154 5.05 2.64 -28.19
N CYS A 155 4.73 3.62 -27.32
CA CYS A 155 4.57 5.02 -27.72
C CYS A 155 5.88 5.70 -28.09
N HIS A 156 6.90 5.58 -27.24
CA HIS A 156 8.20 6.27 -27.43
C HIS A 156 9.37 5.36 -27.05
N GLU A 157 9.16 4.06 -27.09
CA GLU A 157 10.21 3.03 -26.94
C GLU A 157 10.99 3.06 -25.62
N SER A 158 10.43 3.65 -24.55
CA SER A 158 11.04 3.54 -23.24
C SER A 158 11.13 2.08 -22.82
N GLU A 159 12.32 1.65 -22.40
CA GLU A 159 12.62 0.30 -21.96
C GLU A 159 12.93 0.27 -20.47
N PHE A 160 12.41 -0.77 -19.79
CA PHE A 160 12.58 -0.92 -18.34
C PHE A 160 13.08 -2.32 -18.03
N ASP A 161 14.03 -2.42 -17.13
CA ASP A 161 14.63 -3.69 -16.68
C ASP A 161 13.90 -4.23 -15.43
N PRO A 162 13.11 -5.29 -15.54
CA PRO A 162 12.44 -5.90 -14.38
C PRO A 162 13.40 -6.57 -13.41
N LYS A 163 14.62 -6.92 -13.83
CA LYS A 163 15.63 -7.52 -12.97
C LYS A 163 16.25 -6.50 -12.02
N ASP A 164 16.26 -5.22 -12.41
CA ASP A 164 16.88 -4.13 -11.67
C ASP A 164 15.86 -3.03 -11.33
N ALA A 165 14.93 -3.36 -10.47
CA ALA A 165 13.96 -2.42 -9.87
C ALA A 165 13.19 -1.54 -10.89
N GLY A 166 12.96 -2.04 -12.11
CA GLY A 166 12.28 -1.31 -13.17
C GLY A 166 13.10 -0.14 -13.70
N ARG A 167 14.44 -0.20 -13.60
CA ARG A 167 15.36 0.84 -14.08
C ARG A 167 15.14 1.10 -15.57
N VAL A 168 15.16 2.38 -15.95
CA VAL A 168 15.15 2.80 -17.36
C VAL A 168 16.46 2.41 -18.00
N VAL A 169 16.40 1.67 -19.09
CA VAL A 169 17.57 1.21 -19.85
C VAL A 169 17.55 1.68 -21.31
N GLY A 170 16.51 2.41 -21.70
CA GLY A 170 16.37 3.02 -23.02
C GLY A 170 15.14 3.91 -23.10
N GLY A 171 15.17 4.83 -24.08
CA GLY A 171 14.06 5.75 -24.35
C GLY A 171 13.94 6.91 -23.37
N PRO A 172 12.89 7.73 -23.51
CA PRO A 172 12.77 9.04 -22.87
C PRO A 172 12.12 8.99 -21.45
N ALA A 173 11.80 7.83 -20.90
CA ALA A 173 11.20 7.77 -19.56
C ALA A 173 12.11 8.41 -18.50
N PRO A 174 11.62 9.37 -17.69
CA PRO A 174 12.49 10.11 -16.76
C PRO A 174 12.82 9.34 -15.48
N ARG A 175 12.12 8.25 -15.18
CA ARG A 175 12.27 7.52 -13.92
C ARG A 175 11.87 6.05 -14.07
N ARG A 176 12.39 5.23 -13.14
CA ARG A 176 12.11 3.78 -13.09
C ARG A 176 10.60 3.50 -13.06
N LEU A 177 10.23 2.31 -13.51
CA LEU A 177 8.86 1.84 -13.45
C LEU A 177 8.48 1.53 -11.99
N PRO A 178 7.37 2.08 -11.48
CA PRO A 178 6.90 1.76 -10.14
C PRO A 178 6.58 0.29 -9.99
N ARG A 179 6.79 -0.25 -8.79
CA ARG A 179 6.58 -1.66 -8.50
C ARG A 179 5.78 -1.87 -7.23
N VAL A 180 5.12 -3.01 -7.15
CA VAL A 180 4.42 -3.49 -5.94
C VAL A 180 5.27 -4.61 -5.35
N PRO A 181 5.72 -4.53 -4.08
CA PRO A 181 6.37 -5.65 -3.40
C PRO A 181 5.45 -6.87 -3.35
N VAL A 182 6.00 -8.05 -3.59
CA VAL A 182 5.25 -9.30 -3.66
C VAL A 182 5.69 -10.24 -2.54
N LYS A 183 4.72 -10.92 -1.94
CA LYS A 183 4.89 -12.14 -1.15
C LYS A 183 4.07 -13.26 -1.78
N VAL A 184 4.38 -14.52 -1.47
CA VAL A 184 3.58 -15.67 -1.91
C VAL A 184 2.92 -16.30 -0.69
N VAL A 185 1.62 -16.54 -0.80
CA VAL A 185 0.81 -17.23 0.21
C VAL A 185 0.08 -18.36 -0.49
N ASP A 186 0.32 -19.60 -0.10
CA ASP A 186 -0.30 -20.81 -0.69
C ASP A 186 -0.21 -20.87 -2.23
N GLY A 187 0.95 -20.50 -2.78
CA GLY A 187 1.19 -20.48 -4.22
C GLY A 187 0.55 -19.31 -4.97
N VAL A 188 -0.07 -18.34 -4.26
CA VAL A 188 -0.68 -17.16 -4.83
C VAL A 188 0.20 -15.93 -4.55
N PRO A 189 0.61 -15.17 -5.58
CA PRO A 189 1.27 -13.88 -5.39
C PRO A 189 0.31 -12.87 -4.77
N VAL A 190 0.78 -12.19 -3.73
CA VAL A 190 0.01 -11.21 -2.95
C VAL A 190 0.85 -9.94 -2.79
N ALA A 191 0.23 -8.78 -2.90
CA ALA A 191 0.91 -7.53 -2.61
C ALA A 191 1.34 -7.47 -1.14
N ALA A 192 2.61 -7.22 -0.89
CA ALA A 192 3.16 -7.04 0.46
C ALA A 192 3.09 -5.57 0.91
N ALA A 193 2.86 -4.64 -0.01
CA ALA A 193 2.66 -3.21 0.24
C ALA A 193 1.99 -2.56 -1.00
N GLY A 194 1.71 -1.26 -0.93
CA GLY A 194 1.32 -0.48 -2.10
C GLY A 194 2.48 -0.23 -3.06
N PHE A 195 2.25 0.60 -4.07
CA PHE A 195 3.30 0.97 -5.03
C PHE A 195 4.51 1.62 -4.36
N LEU A 196 5.68 1.15 -4.71
CA LEU A 196 6.94 1.87 -4.53
C LEU A 196 7.15 2.77 -5.76
N GLY A 197 6.94 4.06 -5.58
CA GLY A 197 6.90 5.06 -6.64
C GLY A 197 5.48 5.33 -7.15
N ARG A 198 5.30 6.43 -7.87
CA ARG A 198 3.99 6.86 -8.39
C ARG A 198 3.83 6.35 -9.83
N PRO A 199 2.77 5.58 -10.15
CA PRO A 199 2.52 5.09 -11.49
C PRO A 199 2.11 6.21 -12.45
N GLY A 200 2.43 6.01 -13.74
CA GLY A 200 2.09 6.90 -14.84
C GLY A 200 2.93 8.16 -14.93
N PHE A 201 2.52 9.07 -15.80
CA PHE A 201 3.14 10.37 -16.02
C PHE A 201 3.02 11.26 -14.77
N GLN A 202 4.04 12.05 -14.53
CA GLN A 202 4.04 13.12 -13.54
C GLN A 202 4.59 14.38 -14.21
N PRO A 203 3.84 15.48 -14.21
CA PRO A 203 4.41 16.76 -14.63
C PRO A 203 5.58 17.13 -13.69
N THR A 204 6.63 17.65 -14.28
CA THR A 204 7.80 18.22 -13.60
C THR A 204 7.44 19.58 -13.03
#